data_3874ded2dadb192608c0af8da279dc1e
#
_entry.id   3874ded2dadb192608c0af8da279dc1e
#
_cell.length_a   1.000
_cell.length_b   1.000
_cell.length_c   1.000
_cell.angle_alpha   90.00
_cell.angle_beta   90.00
_cell.angle_gamma   90.00
#
_symmetry.space_group_name_H-M   'P 1'
#
loop_
_entity.id
_entity.type
_entity.pdbx_description
1 polymer ?
#
loop_
_entity_poly.entity_id
_entity_poly.type
_entity_poly.pdbx_seq_one_letter_code
_entity_poly.pdbx_strand_id
1 'polypeptide(L)'
;MPKTGFPDKIRTLQPFSDRFDAFRLPAEGCDVLFATYPAGTSIEPHAHATDNWGVITKGEMLITVAGRETRYRVGDWYHVAAGVEHSARCTEETEEIEFWFARA
;
A
#
# COMPACT_ATOMS: atom_id res chain seq x y z
N MET A 1 4.45 18.02 1.80
CA MET A 1 4.72 16.74 1.12
C MET A 1 5.62 15.88 1.98
N PRO A 2 5.23 14.70 2.38
CA PRO A 2 6.11 13.83 3.14
C PRO A 2 7.33 13.44 2.31
N LYS A 3 8.47 13.38 2.97
CA LYS A 3 9.70 12.93 2.32
C LYS A 3 9.74 11.41 2.38
N THR A 4 9.73 10.77 1.20
CA THR A 4 9.80 9.32 1.15
C THR A 4 11.15 8.81 1.66
N GLY A 5 11.14 7.69 2.39
CA GLY A 5 12.33 7.00 2.84
C GLY A 5 12.86 5.98 1.84
N PHE A 6 12.20 5.85 0.69
CA PHE A 6 12.68 4.92 -0.34
C PHE A 6 13.92 5.48 -1.05
N PRO A 7 14.82 4.60 -1.53
CA PRO A 7 16.00 5.03 -2.28
C PRO A 7 15.63 5.82 -3.55
N ASP A 8 16.56 6.67 -4.00
CA ASP A 8 16.34 7.50 -5.20
C ASP A 8 15.97 6.65 -6.41
N LYS A 9 16.54 5.47 -6.56
CA LYS A 9 16.23 4.58 -7.67
C LYS A 9 14.74 4.24 -7.72
N ILE A 10 14.11 4.05 -6.57
CA ILE A 10 12.67 3.77 -6.48
C ILE A 10 11.86 5.00 -6.91
N ARG A 11 12.33 6.19 -6.55
CA ARG A 11 11.64 7.44 -6.85
C ARG A 11 11.68 7.81 -8.33
N THR A 12 12.50 7.14 -9.11
CA THR A 12 12.54 7.31 -10.58
C THR A 12 11.58 6.39 -11.31
N LEU A 13 10.91 5.48 -10.59
CA LEU A 13 9.94 4.58 -11.19
C LEU A 13 8.67 5.34 -11.59
N GLN A 14 7.81 4.67 -12.36
CA GLN A 14 6.57 5.27 -12.85
C GLN A 14 5.65 5.65 -11.67
N PRO A 15 5.20 6.92 -11.60
CA PRO A 15 4.22 7.29 -10.57
C PRO A 15 2.92 6.51 -10.74
N PHE A 16 2.33 6.07 -9.63
CA PHE A 16 1.09 5.31 -9.61
C PHE A 16 -0.12 6.17 -9.24
N SER A 17 0.09 7.22 -8.44
CA SER A 17 -1.01 8.03 -7.91
C SER A 17 -0.64 9.50 -7.91
N ASP A 18 -1.66 10.37 -8.06
CA ASP A 18 -1.49 11.82 -7.89
C ASP A 18 -1.95 12.29 -6.50
N ARG A 19 -2.47 11.39 -5.68
CA ARG A 19 -2.95 11.71 -4.33
C ARG A 19 -1.86 11.58 -3.27
N PHE A 20 -0.89 10.71 -3.51
CA PHE A 20 0.21 10.44 -2.59
C PHE A 20 1.38 9.87 -3.38
N ASP A 21 2.55 9.84 -2.76
CA ASP A 21 3.74 9.32 -3.42
C ASP A 21 3.66 7.80 -3.52
N ALA A 22 3.48 7.31 -4.72
CA ALA A 22 3.47 5.88 -4.99
C ALA A 22 4.20 5.62 -6.30
N PHE A 23 5.10 4.65 -6.27
CA PHE A 23 5.93 4.28 -7.41
C PHE A 23 5.74 2.81 -7.73
N ARG A 24 5.68 2.50 -9.00
CA ARG A 24 5.34 1.16 -9.47
C ARG A 24 6.51 0.53 -10.21
N LEU A 25 6.86 -0.67 -9.79
CA LEU A 25 7.80 -1.51 -10.51
C LEU A 25 7.00 -2.64 -11.17
N PRO A 26 6.75 -2.57 -12.48
CA PRO A 26 6.03 -3.65 -13.14
C PRO A 26 6.94 -4.87 -13.27
N ALA A 27 6.37 -6.04 -13.03
CA ALA A 27 7.07 -7.31 -13.17
C ALA A 27 6.09 -8.35 -13.70
N GLU A 28 6.60 -9.41 -14.27
CA GLU A 28 5.74 -10.46 -14.82
C GLU A 28 4.99 -11.16 -13.68
N GLY A 29 3.66 -11.08 -13.71
CA GLY A 29 2.79 -11.71 -12.72
C GLY A 29 2.74 -11.02 -11.36
N CYS A 30 3.46 -9.93 -11.17
CA CYS A 30 3.46 -9.24 -9.88
C CYS A 30 3.93 -7.80 -10.05
N ASP A 31 3.04 -6.85 -9.81
CA ASP A 31 3.44 -5.44 -9.73
C ASP A 31 3.85 -5.13 -8.28
N VAL A 32 4.91 -4.35 -8.13
CA VAL A 32 5.38 -3.92 -6.82
C VAL A 32 5.17 -2.41 -6.69
N LEU A 33 4.49 -1.99 -5.62
CA LEU A 33 4.25 -0.57 -5.33
C LEU A 33 5.01 -0.15 -4.09
N PHE A 34 5.66 1.01 -4.18
CA PHE A 34 6.37 1.65 -3.07
C PHE A 34 5.60 2.91 -2.76
N ALA A 35 4.81 2.90 -1.71
CA ALA A 35 3.86 3.97 -1.41
C ALA A 35 4.19 4.70 -0.12
N THR A 36 4.05 6.02 -0.15
CA THR A 36 4.20 6.88 1.02
C THR A 36 2.91 7.68 1.18
N TYR A 37 2.27 7.56 2.33
CA TYR A 37 1.00 8.21 2.62
C TYR A 37 1.21 9.30 3.67
N PRO A 38 0.71 10.52 3.41
CA PRO A 38 0.70 11.56 4.44
C PRO A 38 -0.14 11.14 5.65
N ALA A 39 0.16 11.70 6.81
CA ALA A 39 -0.69 11.53 7.97
C ALA A 39 -2.12 11.98 7.64
N GLY A 40 -3.10 11.22 8.09
CA GLY A 40 -4.50 11.52 7.82
C GLY A 40 -5.03 11.00 6.49
N THR A 41 -4.23 10.25 5.73
CA THR A 41 -4.70 9.63 4.48
C THR A 41 -5.81 8.63 4.79
N SER A 42 -6.88 8.71 4.02
CA SER A 42 -8.00 7.77 4.10
C SER A 42 -8.28 7.23 2.72
N ILE A 43 -8.30 5.91 2.59
CA ILE A 43 -8.57 5.22 1.32
C ILE A 43 -9.94 4.56 1.44
N GLU A 44 -10.85 4.97 0.56
CA GLU A 44 -12.23 4.51 0.57
C GLU A 44 -12.34 3.02 0.28
N PRO A 45 -13.46 2.38 0.65
CA PRO A 45 -13.67 0.97 0.35
C PRO A 45 -13.51 0.68 -1.14
N HIS A 46 -12.71 -0.32 -1.45
CA HIS A 46 -12.42 -0.74 -2.82
C HIS A 46 -11.97 -2.20 -2.83
N ALA A 47 -11.89 -2.79 -4.01
CA ALA A 47 -11.40 -4.14 -4.19
C ALA A 47 -10.47 -4.18 -5.39
N HIS A 48 -9.53 -5.12 -5.36
CA HIS A 48 -8.58 -5.32 -6.46
C HIS A 48 -8.80 -6.67 -7.12
N ALA A 49 -8.49 -6.74 -8.41
CA ALA A 49 -8.50 -8.02 -9.14
C ALA A 49 -7.29 -8.89 -8.79
N THR A 50 -6.30 -8.29 -8.15
CA THR A 50 -5.04 -8.95 -7.77
C THR A 50 -5.07 -9.42 -6.32
N ASP A 51 -4.23 -10.39 -6.00
CA ASP A 51 -4.00 -10.86 -4.64
C ASP A 51 -2.87 -10.02 -4.05
N ASN A 52 -3.19 -9.21 -3.04
CA ASN A 52 -2.28 -8.18 -2.57
C ASN A 52 -1.69 -8.51 -1.21
N TRP A 53 -0.36 -8.40 -1.12
CA TRP A 53 0.39 -8.51 0.11
C TRP A 53 1.12 -7.19 0.35
N GLY A 54 1.22 -6.78 1.60
CA GLY A 54 1.93 -5.55 1.92
C GLY A 54 2.76 -5.69 3.18
N VAL A 55 3.83 -4.91 3.25
CA VAL A 55 4.67 -4.80 4.45
C VAL A 55 4.84 -3.33 4.78
N ILE A 56 4.62 -2.98 6.05
CA ILE A 56 4.77 -1.61 6.52
C ILE A 56 6.25 -1.35 6.82
N THR A 57 6.80 -0.31 6.23
CA THR A 57 8.21 0.06 6.42
C THR A 57 8.38 1.31 7.28
N LYS A 58 7.29 2.09 7.49
CA LYS A 58 7.30 3.28 8.34
C LYS A 58 5.87 3.57 8.79
N GLY A 59 5.70 4.02 10.03
CA GLY A 59 4.40 4.41 10.55
C GLY A 59 3.50 3.22 10.86
N GLU A 60 2.21 3.40 10.63
CA GLU A 60 1.22 2.32 10.81
C GLU A 60 0.02 2.53 9.91
N MET A 61 -0.62 1.44 9.53
CA MET A 61 -1.81 1.45 8.70
C MET A 61 -2.90 0.63 9.37
N LEU A 62 -4.12 1.16 9.34
CA LEU A 62 -5.29 0.45 9.80
C LEU A 62 -6.12 0.04 8.58
N ILE A 63 -6.36 -1.25 8.44
CA ILE A 63 -7.11 -1.80 7.30
C ILE A 63 -8.40 -2.42 7.83
N THR A 64 -9.53 -2.07 7.19
CA THR A 64 -10.84 -2.58 7.55
C THR A 64 -11.33 -3.54 6.49
N VAL A 65 -11.66 -4.76 6.91
CA VAL A 65 -12.25 -5.81 6.06
C VAL A 65 -13.48 -6.34 6.80
N ALA A 66 -14.62 -6.35 6.12
CA ALA A 66 -15.88 -6.86 6.68
C ALA A 66 -16.20 -6.21 8.05
N GLY A 67 -15.98 -4.91 8.16
CA GLY A 67 -16.26 -4.15 9.38
C GLY A 67 -15.25 -4.32 10.49
N ARG A 68 -14.18 -5.08 10.27
CA ARG A 68 -13.14 -5.34 11.27
C ARG A 68 -11.87 -4.59 10.90
N GLU A 69 -11.42 -3.68 11.79
CA GLU A 69 -10.21 -2.92 11.60
C GLU A 69 -9.03 -3.60 12.28
N THR A 70 -7.94 -3.77 11.54
CA THR A 70 -6.69 -4.35 12.05
C THR A 70 -5.56 -3.34 11.87
N ARG A 71 -4.72 -3.21 12.89
CA ARG A 71 -3.57 -2.31 12.88
C ARG A 71 -2.31 -3.06 12.45
N TYR A 72 -1.60 -2.49 11.47
CA TYR A 72 -0.32 -3.02 10.98
C TYR A 72 0.78 -1.99 11.21
N ARG A 73 1.86 -2.40 11.85
CA ARG A 73 3.01 -1.57 12.21
C ARG A 73 4.24 -2.00 11.42
N VAL A 74 5.33 -1.26 11.59
CA VAL A 74 6.59 -1.55 10.88
C VAL A 74 6.97 -3.02 11.06
N GLY A 75 7.19 -3.69 9.93
CA GLY A 75 7.53 -5.11 9.88
C GLY A 75 6.35 -6.05 9.81
N ASP A 76 5.12 -5.55 10.01
CA ASP A 76 3.93 -6.40 9.89
C ASP A 76 3.56 -6.58 8.43
N TRP A 77 3.13 -7.78 8.09
CA TRP A 77 2.60 -8.11 6.77
C TRP A 77 1.09 -8.19 6.83
N TYR A 78 0.44 -7.74 5.77
CA TYR A 78 -0.99 -7.95 5.61
C TYR A 78 -1.26 -8.62 4.27
N HIS A 79 -2.44 -9.23 4.16
CA HIS A 79 -2.89 -9.89 2.95
C HIS A 79 -4.34 -9.53 2.69
N VAL A 80 -4.63 -9.05 1.49
CA VAL A 80 -5.99 -8.83 1.03
C VAL A 80 -6.19 -9.65 -0.24
N ALA A 81 -7.02 -10.68 -0.15
CA ALA A 81 -7.27 -11.55 -1.28
C ALA A 81 -7.99 -10.81 -2.42
N ALA A 82 -7.80 -11.29 -3.64
CA ALA A 82 -8.46 -10.71 -4.82
C ALA A 82 -9.98 -10.67 -4.61
N GLY A 83 -10.60 -9.54 -4.97
CA GLY A 83 -12.03 -9.34 -4.87
C GLY A 83 -12.55 -8.98 -3.50
N VAL A 84 -11.72 -8.95 -2.48
CA VAL A 84 -12.16 -8.61 -1.12
C VAL A 84 -12.21 -7.10 -0.95
N GLU A 85 -13.38 -6.57 -0.60
CA GLU A 85 -13.54 -5.14 -0.34
C GLU A 85 -12.84 -4.77 0.96
N HIS A 86 -12.09 -3.69 0.93
CA HIS A 86 -11.35 -3.19 2.08
C HIS A 86 -11.16 -1.69 1.99
N SER A 87 -10.91 -1.07 3.14
CA SER A 87 -10.54 0.34 3.24
C SER A 87 -9.32 0.46 4.14
N ALA A 88 -8.68 1.63 4.10
CA ALA A 88 -7.48 1.85 4.91
C ALA A 88 -7.40 3.29 5.37
N ARG A 89 -6.69 3.51 6.49
CA ARG A 89 -6.38 4.85 6.95
C ARG A 89 -5.03 4.85 7.65
N CYS A 90 -4.35 5.99 7.58
CA CYS A 90 -3.06 6.20 8.22
C CYS A 90 -3.17 7.40 9.16
N THR A 91 -2.93 7.19 10.45
CA THR A 91 -2.99 8.26 11.45
C THR A 91 -1.71 9.09 11.47
N GLU A 92 -0.62 8.52 10.97
CA GLU A 92 0.68 9.19 10.85
C GLU A 92 1.26 8.92 9.47
N GLU A 93 2.35 9.61 9.13
CA GLU A 93 3.04 9.36 7.86
C GLU A 93 3.45 7.89 7.80
N THR A 94 3.04 7.21 6.73
CA THR A 94 3.19 5.77 6.60
C THR A 94 3.82 5.42 5.26
N GLU A 95 4.75 4.48 5.27
CA GLU A 95 5.32 3.93 4.04
C GLU A 95 5.12 2.42 4.04
N GLU A 96 4.89 1.88 2.84
CA GLU A 96 4.71 0.46 2.66
C GLU A 96 5.23 0.00 1.30
N ILE A 97 5.46 -1.30 1.20
CA ILE A 97 5.74 -1.96 -0.08
C ILE A 97 4.63 -2.96 -0.30
N GLU A 98 3.93 -2.86 -1.44
CA GLU A 98 2.85 -3.79 -1.79
C GLU A 98 3.24 -4.65 -2.97
N PHE A 99 2.81 -5.90 -2.93
CA PHE A 99 3.01 -6.89 -3.99
C PHE A 99 1.63 -7.28 -4.52
N TRP A 100 1.35 -6.92 -5.77
CA TRP A 100 0.07 -7.18 -6.42
C TRP A 100 0.24 -8.36 -7.37
N PHE A 101 -0.15 -9.55 -6.93
CA PHE A 101 0.00 -10.76 -7.72
C PHE A 101 -1.16 -10.93 -8.67
N ALA A 102 -0.87 -11.11 -9.96
CA ALA A 102 -1.88 -11.40 -10.95
C ALA A 102 -2.48 -12.78 -10.66
N ARG A 103 -3.79 -12.90 -10.90
CA ARG A 103 -4.45 -14.20 -10.77
C ARG A 103 -4.11 -15.06 -11.98
N ALA A 104 -3.90 -16.33 -11.73
CA ALA A 104 -3.63 -17.29 -12.78
C ALA A 104 -4.90 -17.56 -13.61
#